data_06662f18876493d5291bfbe77b3da701
#
_entry.id   06662f18876493d5291bfbe77b3da701
#
_cell.length_a   1.000
_cell.length_b   1.000
_cell.length_c   1.000
_cell.angle_alpha   90.00
_cell.angle_beta   90.00
_cell.angle_gamma   90.00
#
_symmetry.space_group_name_H-M   'P 1'
#
loop_
_entity.id
_entity.type
_entity.pdbx_description
1 polymer ?
#
loop_
_entity_poly.entity_id
_entity_poly.type
_entity_poly.pdbx_seq_one_letter_code
_entity_poly.pdbx_strand_id
1 'polypeptide(L)'
;RHTRYYASRGLGDVYKRQDTLFFLFGGKAYAIFSLLFGFSFFIQYNNQAKKGKDFRLRFLWRLFLLFLIGCFNGAFFPGDILVLYAIVGVILPLVCKWSDKAVLITAVILMLQPVEWAKFLYAMNNPDYVAAPGQWLVHHRNMYPFLGQTDFWAMVKSNLWDGQLFSLLWGWGHGRFFQTASLFLIGMLIGRRQFFVDLSGHRKFWLRTLLISVVCFIPLYYFTEALPDLFTNKSMLSPLNTIFSSFRNFAFMCVLVAVFVFLWQQVSGHKVLHGLVPYGKMSLTNYLSQSIIGSFIYFGYGLSLYSELGVAASFGVGIVLFILQLGFCHWWLKNHKQGPFEGAWRKATWICS
;
A
#
# COMPACT_ATOMS: atom_id res chain seq x y z
N ARG A 1 33.59 26.63 -16.05
CA ARG A 1 32.14 27.01 -16.11
C ARG A 1 31.28 25.92 -16.79
N HIS A 2 31.78 25.18 -17.77
CA HIS A 2 31.01 24.13 -18.47
C HIS A 2 30.70 22.90 -17.60
N THR A 3 31.64 22.45 -16.75
CA THR A 3 31.44 21.29 -15.87
C THR A 3 30.36 21.47 -14.81
N ARG A 4 30.18 22.69 -14.27
CA ARG A 4 29.10 22.98 -13.31
C ARG A 4 27.70 22.99 -13.98
N TYR A 5 27.61 23.39 -15.24
CA TYR A 5 26.35 23.43 -15.99
C TYR A 5 25.85 22.01 -16.34
N TYR A 6 26.74 21.07 -16.67
CA TYR A 6 26.39 19.67 -16.91
C TYR A 6 26.02 18.95 -15.60
N ALA A 7 26.68 19.24 -14.49
CA ALA A 7 26.34 18.69 -13.19
C ALA A 7 24.96 19.15 -12.71
N SER A 8 24.60 20.41 -12.92
CA SER A 8 23.26 20.93 -12.55
C SER A 8 22.13 20.38 -13.41
N ARG A 9 22.35 20.14 -14.72
CA ARG A 9 21.38 19.44 -15.59
C ARG A 9 21.23 17.98 -15.20
N GLY A 10 22.31 17.26 -14.92
CA GLY A 10 22.27 15.86 -14.49
C GLY A 10 21.51 15.70 -13.16
N LEU A 11 21.74 16.58 -12.19
CA LEU A 11 20.98 16.60 -10.94
C LEU A 11 19.48 16.88 -11.16
N GLY A 12 19.15 17.87 -12.01
CA GLY A 12 17.74 18.17 -12.34
C GLY A 12 17.00 17.00 -13.01
N ASP A 13 17.68 16.25 -13.88
CA ASP A 13 17.11 15.07 -14.53
C ASP A 13 16.96 13.88 -13.56
N VAL A 14 17.85 13.72 -12.60
CA VAL A 14 17.74 12.70 -11.54
C VAL A 14 16.55 13.00 -10.63
N TYR A 15 16.38 14.25 -10.19
CA TYR A 15 15.21 14.66 -9.39
C TYR A 15 13.90 14.47 -10.15
N LYS A 16 13.81 14.89 -11.41
CA LYS A 16 12.61 14.68 -12.24
C LYS A 16 12.25 13.22 -12.42
N ARG A 17 13.23 12.34 -12.61
CA ARG A 17 13.00 10.88 -12.70
C ARG A 17 12.52 10.30 -11.38
N GLN A 18 13.09 10.74 -10.27
CA GLN A 18 12.67 10.33 -8.93
C GLN A 18 11.23 10.77 -8.67
N ASP A 19 10.89 12.02 -8.95
CA ASP A 19 9.54 12.55 -8.80
C ASP A 19 8.53 11.80 -9.66
N THR A 20 8.88 11.45 -10.90
CA THR A 20 8.02 10.67 -11.79
C THR A 20 7.75 9.27 -11.23
N LEU A 21 8.77 8.57 -10.73
CA LEU A 21 8.61 7.25 -10.12
C LEU A 21 7.77 7.31 -8.83
N PHE A 22 8.04 8.28 -7.97
CA PHE A 22 7.22 8.50 -6.78
C PHE A 22 5.79 8.92 -7.12
N PHE A 23 5.59 9.71 -8.16
CA PHE A 23 4.27 10.07 -8.64
C PHE A 23 3.47 8.85 -9.10
N LEU A 24 4.06 7.95 -9.87
CA LEU A 24 3.37 6.77 -10.40
C LEU A 24 3.10 5.70 -9.34
N PHE A 25 4.07 5.43 -8.47
CA PHE A 25 4.02 4.29 -7.54
C PHE A 25 3.78 4.69 -6.08
N GLY A 26 4.23 5.86 -5.67
CA GLY A 26 4.11 6.32 -4.29
C GLY A 26 2.67 6.44 -3.83
N GLY A 27 2.28 5.65 -2.84
CA GLY A 27 0.95 5.72 -2.23
C GLY A 27 -0.21 5.11 -3.02
N LYS A 28 -0.02 4.65 -4.27
CA LYS A 28 -1.09 4.08 -5.10
C LYS A 28 -1.10 2.56 -5.03
N ALA A 29 0.06 1.94 -5.04
CA ALA A 29 0.18 0.49 -4.96
C ALA A 29 -0.48 -0.05 -3.68
N TYR A 30 -0.16 0.52 -2.50
CA TYR A 30 -0.79 0.09 -1.27
C TYR A 30 -2.32 0.32 -1.27
N ALA A 31 -2.80 1.40 -1.91
CA ALA A 31 -4.23 1.68 -2.00
C ALA A 31 -4.97 0.62 -2.82
N ILE A 32 -4.39 0.19 -3.94
CA ILE A 32 -4.94 -0.92 -4.75
C ILE A 32 -4.92 -2.22 -3.94
N PHE A 33 -3.83 -2.53 -3.24
CA PHE A 33 -3.75 -3.71 -2.38
C PHE A 33 -4.79 -3.66 -1.26
N SER A 34 -5.02 -2.49 -0.65
CA SER A 34 -6.06 -2.32 0.37
C SER A 34 -7.45 -2.61 -0.19
N LEU A 35 -7.77 -2.07 -1.38
CA LEU A 35 -9.05 -2.32 -2.06
C LEU A 35 -9.25 -3.82 -2.32
N LEU A 36 -8.22 -4.48 -2.87
CA LEU A 36 -8.26 -5.91 -3.18
C LEU A 36 -8.32 -6.79 -1.93
N PHE A 37 -7.75 -6.35 -0.81
CA PHE A 37 -7.85 -7.05 0.46
C PHE A 37 -9.30 -7.10 0.97
N GLY A 38 -10.02 -5.98 0.95
CA GLY A 38 -11.45 -5.92 1.30
C GLY A 38 -12.31 -6.74 0.33
N PHE A 39 -12.02 -6.68 -0.97
CA PHE A 39 -12.67 -7.51 -1.99
C PHE A 39 -12.44 -9.01 -1.73
N SER A 40 -11.21 -9.42 -1.45
CA SER A 40 -10.85 -10.80 -1.15
C SER A 40 -11.52 -11.31 0.12
N PHE A 41 -11.63 -10.48 1.16
CA PHE A 41 -12.40 -10.81 2.36
C PHE A 41 -13.84 -11.17 2.00
N PHE A 42 -14.52 -10.32 1.23
CA PHE A 42 -15.90 -10.56 0.85
C PHE A 42 -16.08 -11.87 0.08
N ILE A 43 -15.20 -12.16 -0.88
CA ILE A 43 -15.28 -13.41 -1.65
C ILE A 43 -15.18 -14.62 -0.71
N GLN A 44 -14.24 -14.59 0.24
CA GLN A 44 -14.06 -15.68 1.21
C GLN A 44 -15.26 -15.79 2.17
N TYR A 45 -15.73 -14.66 2.69
CA TYR A 45 -16.91 -14.60 3.56
C TYR A 45 -18.15 -15.16 2.86
N ASN A 46 -18.44 -14.70 1.64
CA ASN A 46 -19.59 -15.16 0.85
C ASN A 46 -19.52 -16.65 0.52
N ASN A 47 -18.32 -17.16 0.17
CA ASN A 47 -18.13 -18.57 -0.11
C ASN A 47 -18.34 -19.48 1.12
N GLN A 48 -18.03 -19.00 2.32
CA GLN A 48 -18.30 -19.73 3.56
C GLN A 48 -19.78 -19.58 4.00
N ALA A 49 -20.37 -18.41 3.82
CA ALA A 49 -21.78 -18.17 4.09
C ALA A 49 -22.69 -19.08 3.25
N LYS A 50 -22.36 -19.31 1.96
CA LYS A 50 -23.05 -20.27 1.09
C LYS A 50 -22.97 -21.73 1.62
N LYS A 51 -21.99 -22.04 2.45
CA LYS A 51 -21.83 -23.36 3.12
C LYS A 51 -22.44 -23.37 4.52
N GLY A 52 -23.16 -22.32 4.93
CA GLY A 52 -23.73 -22.18 6.26
C GLY A 52 -22.72 -21.96 7.38
N LYS A 53 -21.46 -21.58 7.05
CA LYS A 53 -20.38 -21.40 8.04
C LYS A 53 -20.08 -19.92 8.28
N ASP A 54 -19.95 -19.51 9.54
CA ASP A 54 -19.48 -18.16 9.88
C ASP A 54 -17.94 -18.08 9.72
N PHE A 55 -17.53 -17.14 8.87
CA PHE A 55 -16.10 -16.99 8.56
C PHE A 55 -15.39 -15.96 9.44
N ARG A 56 -16.11 -15.20 10.28
CA ARG A 56 -15.54 -14.05 11.00
C ARG A 56 -14.39 -14.42 11.93
N LEU A 57 -14.56 -15.41 12.81
CA LEU A 57 -13.49 -15.85 13.71
C LEU A 57 -12.29 -16.42 12.94
N ARG A 58 -12.56 -17.17 11.87
CA ARG A 58 -11.50 -17.68 11.00
C ARG A 58 -10.73 -16.57 10.29
N PHE A 59 -11.42 -15.50 9.91
CA PHE A 59 -10.76 -14.34 9.33
C PHE A 59 -9.89 -13.61 10.36
N LEU A 60 -10.34 -13.47 11.61
CA LEU A 60 -9.49 -12.92 12.69
C LEU A 60 -8.23 -13.77 12.90
N TRP A 61 -8.35 -15.10 12.86
CA TRP A 61 -7.19 -15.99 12.89
C TRP A 61 -6.26 -15.77 11.70
N ARG A 62 -6.80 -15.57 10.50
CA ARG A 62 -6.00 -15.20 9.31
C ARG A 62 -5.29 -13.87 9.47
N LEU A 63 -5.91 -12.89 10.10
CA LEU A 63 -5.28 -11.60 10.40
C LEU A 63 -4.14 -11.77 11.42
N PHE A 64 -4.33 -12.60 12.43
CA PHE A 64 -3.27 -12.92 13.38
C PHE A 64 -2.07 -13.58 12.68
N LEU A 65 -2.30 -14.54 11.80
CA LEU A 65 -1.24 -15.14 10.99
C LEU A 65 -0.59 -14.10 10.06
N LEU A 66 -1.36 -13.18 9.48
CA LEU A 66 -0.83 -12.09 8.67
C LEU A 66 0.03 -11.13 9.50
N PHE A 67 -0.37 -10.86 10.74
CA PHE A 67 0.43 -10.10 11.69
C PHE A 67 1.80 -10.76 11.94
N LEU A 68 1.83 -12.06 12.19
CA LEU A 68 3.08 -12.80 12.38
C LEU A 68 3.96 -12.78 11.12
N ILE A 69 3.35 -12.94 9.94
CA ILE A 69 4.06 -12.82 8.64
C ILE A 69 4.60 -11.40 8.47
N GLY A 70 3.84 -10.38 8.84
CA GLY A 70 4.29 -8.99 8.80
C GLY A 70 5.43 -8.71 9.77
N CYS A 71 5.41 -9.25 10.98
CA CYS A 71 6.54 -9.18 11.91
C CYS A 71 7.80 -9.85 11.33
N PHE A 72 7.65 -11.03 10.73
CA PHE A 72 8.75 -11.70 10.03
C PHE A 72 9.30 -10.85 8.88
N ASN A 73 8.43 -10.30 8.03
CA ASN A 73 8.84 -9.44 6.93
C ASN A 73 9.52 -8.16 7.41
N GLY A 74 9.02 -7.59 8.49
CA GLY A 74 9.56 -6.38 9.12
C GLY A 74 11.01 -6.53 9.62
N ALA A 75 11.46 -7.77 9.91
CA ALA A 75 12.86 -8.03 10.21
C ALA A 75 13.80 -7.64 9.06
N PHE A 76 13.33 -7.79 7.81
CA PHE A 76 14.08 -7.48 6.59
C PHE A 76 13.73 -6.11 6.01
N PHE A 77 12.48 -5.67 6.14
CA PHE A 77 12.01 -4.42 5.56
C PHE A 77 11.20 -3.60 6.57
N PRO A 78 11.79 -2.53 7.16
CA PRO A 78 11.14 -1.74 8.19
C PRO A 78 9.92 -0.92 7.71
N GLY A 79 9.67 -0.86 6.40
CA GLY A 79 8.49 -0.24 5.80
C GLY A 79 7.32 -1.19 5.56
N ASP A 80 7.23 -2.31 6.31
CA ASP A 80 6.21 -3.33 6.11
C ASP A 80 4.78 -2.79 6.34
N ILE A 81 3.86 -3.22 5.45
CA ILE A 81 2.45 -2.82 5.50
C ILE A 81 1.54 -3.94 6.03
N LEU A 82 2.03 -5.19 6.10
CA LEU A 82 1.20 -6.34 6.48
C LEU A 82 0.71 -6.24 7.91
N VAL A 83 1.54 -5.71 8.82
CA VAL A 83 1.16 -5.48 10.22
C VAL A 83 0.01 -4.47 10.30
N LEU A 84 0.10 -3.36 9.56
CA LEU A 84 -0.97 -2.38 9.47
C LEU A 84 -2.25 -3.01 8.91
N TYR A 85 -2.15 -3.84 7.87
CA TYR A 85 -3.30 -4.54 7.28
C TYR A 85 -3.93 -5.53 8.26
N ALA A 86 -3.13 -6.23 9.05
CA ALA A 86 -3.62 -7.14 10.07
C ALA A 86 -4.43 -6.40 11.15
N ILE A 87 -3.92 -5.25 11.62
CA ILE A 87 -4.59 -4.43 12.64
C ILE A 87 -5.88 -3.82 12.07
N VAL A 88 -5.78 -3.13 10.94
CA VAL A 88 -6.93 -2.43 10.34
C VAL A 88 -7.97 -3.41 9.80
N GLY A 89 -7.54 -4.59 9.36
CA GLY A 89 -8.41 -5.64 8.80
C GLY A 89 -9.48 -6.13 9.76
N VAL A 90 -9.32 -5.92 11.06
CA VAL A 90 -10.32 -6.27 12.10
C VAL A 90 -11.66 -5.57 11.86
N ILE A 91 -11.68 -4.41 11.19
CA ILE A 91 -12.93 -3.71 10.86
C ILE A 91 -13.85 -4.57 9.96
N LEU A 92 -13.30 -5.38 9.06
CA LEU A 92 -14.07 -6.14 8.08
C LEU A 92 -15.05 -7.15 8.71
N PRO A 93 -14.62 -8.06 9.62
CA PRO A 93 -15.55 -8.98 10.28
C PRO A 93 -16.53 -8.28 11.23
N LEU A 94 -16.23 -7.09 11.71
CA LEU A 94 -17.13 -6.32 12.57
C LEU A 94 -18.32 -5.76 11.77
N VAL A 95 -18.06 -5.24 10.56
CA VAL A 95 -19.08 -4.56 9.75
C VAL A 95 -19.65 -5.41 8.61
N CYS A 96 -19.19 -6.66 8.44
CA CYS A 96 -19.60 -7.50 7.30
C CYS A 96 -21.10 -7.80 7.23
N LYS A 97 -21.85 -7.64 8.32
CA LYS A 97 -23.31 -7.79 8.36
C LYS A 97 -24.08 -6.48 8.21
N TRP A 98 -23.39 -5.34 8.18
CA TRP A 98 -24.04 -4.04 8.03
C TRP A 98 -24.61 -3.85 6.62
N SER A 99 -25.60 -2.97 6.50
CA SER A 99 -26.15 -2.58 5.21
C SER A 99 -25.10 -1.89 4.33
N ASP A 100 -25.25 -1.97 3.01
CA ASP A 100 -24.35 -1.32 2.06
C ASP A 100 -24.25 0.19 2.31
N LYS A 101 -25.38 0.83 2.69
CA LYS A 101 -25.41 2.27 3.01
C LYS A 101 -24.57 2.57 4.24
N ALA A 102 -24.71 1.80 5.32
CA ALA A 102 -23.92 2.01 6.54
C ALA A 102 -22.44 1.81 6.30
N VAL A 103 -22.05 0.76 5.57
CA VAL A 103 -20.65 0.51 5.21
C VAL A 103 -20.09 1.63 4.35
N LEU A 104 -20.85 2.13 3.37
CA LEU A 104 -20.43 3.25 2.51
C LEU A 104 -20.24 4.54 3.31
N ILE A 105 -21.20 4.88 4.18
CA ILE A 105 -21.10 6.07 5.04
C ILE A 105 -19.86 5.98 5.93
N THR A 106 -19.61 4.83 6.56
CA THR A 106 -18.42 4.61 7.38
C THR A 106 -17.14 4.74 6.54
N ALA A 107 -17.11 4.17 5.34
CA ALA A 107 -15.96 4.30 4.43
C ALA A 107 -15.68 5.77 4.07
N VAL A 108 -16.73 6.54 3.77
CA VAL A 108 -16.59 7.99 3.47
C VAL A 108 -16.08 8.75 4.69
N ILE A 109 -16.65 8.52 5.87
CA ILE A 109 -16.18 9.19 7.11
C ILE A 109 -14.70 8.89 7.37
N LEU A 110 -14.28 7.64 7.21
CA LEU A 110 -12.87 7.26 7.38
C LEU A 110 -11.97 7.91 6.31
N MET A 111 -12.43 8.00 5.05
CA MET A 111 -11.68 8.65 3.98
C MET A 111 -11.51 10.16 4.22
N LEU A 112 -12.46 10.80 4.90
CA LEU A 112 -12.40 12.21 5.27
C LEU A 112 -11.28 12.52 6.29
N GLN A 113 -10.62 11.53 6.87
CA GLN A 113 -9.52 11.73 7.83
C GLN A 113 -9.92 12.57 9.06
N PRO A 114 -10.90 12.15 9.86
CA PRO A 114 -11.51 12.98 10.92
C PRO A 114 -10.50 13.47 11.97
N VAL A 115 -9.48 12.68 12.28
CA VAL A 115 -8.42 13.07 13.23
C VAL A 115 -7.58 14.22 12.66
N GLU A 116 -7.29 14.21 11.38
CA GLU A 116 -6.51 15.28 10.75
C GLU A 116 -7.32 16.58 10.67
N TRP A 117 -8.63 16.49 10.41
CA TRP A 117 -9.51 17.67 10.53
C TRP A 117 -9.54 18.23 11.95
N ALA A 118 -9.62 17.37 12.97
CA ALA A 118 -9.58 17.83 14.37
C ALA A 118 -8.25 18.54 14.69
N LYS A 119 -7.11 18.00 14.21
CA LYS A 119 -5.80 18.67 14.37
C LYS A 119 -5.75 20.03 13.67
N PHE A 120 -6.27 20.10 12.44
CA PHE A 120 -6.32 21.35 11.68
C PHE A 120 -7.18 22.41 12.41
N LEU A 121 -8.39 22.06 12.84
CA LEU A 121 -9.29 22.97 13.56
C LEU A 121 -8.67 23.41 14.88
N TYR A 122 -7.98 22.51 15.61
CA TYR A 122 -7.27 22.87 16.82
C TYR A 122 -6.14 23.88 16.56
N ALA A 123 -5.32 23.66 15.53
CA ALA A 123 -4.25 24.57 15.15
C ALA A 123 -4.79 25.94 14.66
N MET A 124 -5.94 25.95 13.99
CA MET A 124 -6.59 27.18 13.54
C MET A 124 -7.09 28.04 14.72
N ASN A 125 -7.62 27.39 15.76
CA ASN A 125 -8.11 28.10 16.96
C ASN A 125 -7.00 28.47 17.96
N ASN A 126 -5.78 27.96 17.77
CA ASN A 126 -4.62 28.23 18.63
C ASN A 126 -3.41 28.64 17.77
N PRO A 127 -3.29 29.90 17.35
CA PRO A 127 -2.24 30.36 16.43
C PRO A 127 -0.81 30.09 16.91
N ASP A 128 -0.59 30.09 18.22
CA ASP A 128 0.72 29.85 18.85
C ASP A 128 1.05 28.34 18.98
N TYR A 129 0.11 27.47 18.61
CA TYR A 129 0.32 26.03 18.70
C TYR A 129 1.34 25.55 17.69
N VAL A 130 2.42 24.95 18.20
CA VAL A 130 3.43 24.27 17.40
C VAL A 130 3.27 22.76 17.59
N ALA A 131 2.91 22.07 16.52
CA ALA A 131 2.78 20.62 16.57
C ALA A 131 4.13 19.96 16.86
N ALA A 132 4.15 19.03 17.82
CA ALA A 132 5.35 18.24 18.11
C ALA A 132 5.76 17.40 16.87
N PRO A 133 7.07 17.20 16.67
CA PRO A 133 7.55 16.29 15.63
C PRO A 133 6.94 14.89 15.81
N GLY A 134 6.63 14.23 14.71
CA GLY A 134 6.06 12.88 14.76
C GLY A 134 6.99 11.90 15.49
N GLN A 135 6.45 11.13 16.41
CA GLN A 135 7.22 10.14 17.20
C GLN A 135 7.92 9.11 16.31
N TRP A 136 7.43 8.87 15.11
CA TRP A 136 8.08 8.00 14.12
C TRP A 136 9.52 8.43 13.77
N LEU A 137 9.85 9.74 13.91
CA LEU A 137 11.21 10.24 13.67
C LEU A 137 12.23 9.70 14.68
N VAL A 138 11.83 9.46 15.93
CA VAL A 138 12.70 8.88 16.96
C VAL A 138 13.09 7.46 16.56
N HIS A 139 12.09 6.65 16.20
CA HIS A 139 12.31 5.26 15.79
C HIS A 139 13.07 5.17 14.47
N HIS A 140 12.83 6.08 13.53
CA HIS A 140 13.63 6.18 12.31
C HIS A 140 15.11 6.46 12.60
N ARG A 141 15.40 7.40 13.50
CA ARG A 141 16.78 7.73 13.91
C ARG A 141 17.47 6.57 14.62
N ASN A 142 16.74 5.84 15.44
CA ASN A 142 17.28 4.67 16.14
C ASN A 142 17.62 3.53 15.18
N MET A 143 16.72 3.25 14.22
CA MET A 143 16.86 2.16 13.26
C MET A 143 17.90 2.44 12.16
N TYR A 144 17.93 3.66 11.64
CA TYR A 144 18.68 3.99 10.43
C TYR A 144 20.17 3.60 10.45
N PRO A 145 20.92 3.79 11.56
CA PRO A 145 22.33 3.41 11.62
C PRO A 145 22.59 1.92 11.44
N PHE A 146 21.63 1.07 11.85
CA PHE A 146 21.77 -0.39 11.75
C PHE A 146 21.64 -0.92 10.32
N LEU A 147 20.99 -0.17 9.42
CA LEU A 147 20.85 -0.57 8.02
C LEU A 147 22.19 -0.62 7.28
N GLY A 148 23.15 0.22 7.69
CA GLY A 148 24.51 0.25 7.12
C GLY A 148 25.53 -0.65 7.82
N GLN A 149 25.16 -1.34 8.93
CA GLN A 149 26.08 -2.20 9.67
C GLN A 149 26.13 -3.62 9.09
N THR A 150 27.26 -4.29 9.27
CA THR A 150 27.45 -5.68 8.84
C THR A 150 26.85 -6.71 9.79
N ASP A 151 26.45 -6.31 11.01
CA ASP A 151 25.82 -7.18 11.98
C ASP A 151 24.35 -7.42 11.63
N PHE A 152 24.08 -8.59 11.09
CA PHE A 152 22.73 -9.02 10.70
C PHE A 152 21.76 -9.08 11.90
N TRP A 153 22.19 -9.60 13.04
CA TRP A 153 21.30 -9.76 14.20
C TRP A 153 20.98 -8.42 14.87
N ALA A 154 21.93 -7.48 14.91
CA ALA A 154 21.68 -6.14 15.41
C ALA A 154 20.67 -5.43 14.51
N MET A 155 20.80 -5.54 13.18
CA MET A 155 19.85 -5.00 12.21
C MET A 155 18.46 -5.62 12.37
N VAL A 156 18.34 -6.96 12.46
CA VAL A 156 17.05 -7.65 12.66
C VAL A 156 16.38 -7.19 13.95
N LYS A 157 17.11 -7.12 15.07
CA LYS A 157 16.58 -6.65 16.36
C LYS A 157 16.07 -5.22 16.27
N SER A 158 16.83 -4.34 15.65
CA SER A 158 16.44 -2.94 15.44
C SER A 158 15.19 -2.83 14.55
N ASN A 159 15.13 -3.57 13.46
CA ASN A 159 13.97 -3.57 12.56
C ASN A 159 12.70 -4.12 13.22
N LEU A 160 12.81 -5.17 14.05
CA LEU A 160 11.66 -5.77 14.75
C LEU A 160 11.07 -4.84 15.81
N TRP A 161 11.84 -3.91 16.37
CA TRP A 161 11.36 -2.97 17.38
C TRP A 161 11.19 -1.57 16.78
N ASP A 162 12.28 -0.88 16.52
CA ASP A 162 12.22 0.49 16.01
C ASP A 162 11.67 0.55 14.57
N GLY A 163 11.98 -0.41 13.72
CA GLY A 163 11.44 -0.49 12.36
C GLY A 163 9.93 -0.68 12.33
N GLN A 164 9.38 -1.56 13.15
CA GLN A 164 7.93 -1.77 13.23
C GLN A 164 7.21 -0.56 13.82
N LEU A 165 7.75 0.02 14.90
CA LEU A 165 7.18 1.23 15.49
C LEU A 165 7.27 2.43 14.54
N PHE A 166 8.38 2.56 13.81
CA PHE A 166 8.50 3.55 12.74
C PHE A 166 7.38 3.40 11.71
N SER A 167 7.18 2.20 11.16
CA SER A 167 6.16 1.95 10.13
C SER A 167 4.74 2.27 10.62
N LEU A 168 4.38 1.80 11.82
CA LEU A 168 3.05 2.03 12.38
C LEU A 168 2.80 3.50 12.72
N LEU A 169 3.73 4.16 13.41
CA LEU A 169 3.59 5.56 13.80
C LEU A 169 3.65 6.50 12.58
N TRP A 170 4.48 6.17 11.60
CA TRP A 170 4.48 6.88 10.32
C TRP A 170 3.14 6.73 9.61
N GLY A 171 2.63 5.51 9.56
CA GLY A 171 1.31 5.21 8.98
C GLY A 171 0.19 5.97 9.70
N TRP A 172 0.23 6.07 11.03
CA TRP A 172 -0.71 6.87 11.80
C TRP A 172 -0.60 8.37 11.46
N GLY A 173 0.62 8.92 11.50
CA GLY A 173 0.87 10.34 11.24
C GLY A 173 0.56 10.78 9.80
N HIS A 174 0.48 9.84 8.86
CA HIS A 174 0.15 10.10 7.45
C HIS A 174 -1.25 9.59 7.05
N GLY A 175 -2.15 9.38 8.02
CA GLY A 175 -3.56 9.01 7.78
C GLY A 175 -3.77 7.63 7.15
N ARG A 176 -2.74 6.75 7.13
CA ARG A 176 -2.81 5.44 6.46
C ARG A 176 -3.81 4.49 7.11
N PHE A 177 -4.01 4.57 8.43
CA PHE A 177 -4.98 3.73 9.13
C PHE A 177 -6.41 3.99 8.62
N PHE A 178 -6.82 5.24 8.58
CA PHE A 178 -8.15 5.64 8.12
C PHE A 178 -8.35 5.36 6.63
N GLN A 179 -7.36 5.70 5.83
CA GLN A 179 -7.41 5.45 4.39
C GLN A 179 -7.48 3.96 4.06
N THR A 180 -6.67 3.12 4.72
CA THR A 180 -6.68 1.67 4.54
C THR A 180 -8.02 1.07 4.96
N ALA A 181 -8.55 1.48 6.13
CA ALA A 181 -9.86 1.03 6.60
C ALA A 181 -10.97 1.38 5.60
N SER A 182 -11.00 2.62 5.12
CA SER A 182 -11.94 3.04 4.08
C SER A 182 -11.84 2.19 2.82
N LEU A 183 -10.63 1.96 2.31
CA LEU A 183 -10.39 1.17 1.11
C LEU A 183 -10.78 -0.31 1.29
N PHE A 184 -10.57 -0.88 2.48
CA PHE A 184 -11.07 -2.22 2.81
C PHE A 184 -12.59 -2.29 2.71
N LEU A 185 -13.30 -1.31 3.25
CA LEU A 185 -14.76 -1.24 3.21
C LEU A 185 -15.26 -1.05 1.77
N ILE A 186 -14.65 -0.18 1.00
CA ILE A 186 -14.97 0.02 -0.43
C ILE A 186 -14.71 -1.26 -1.22
N GLY A 187 -13.60 -1.94 -0.98
CA GLY A 187 -13.30 -3.24 -1.60
C GLY A 187 -14.33 -4.30 -1.28
N MET A 188 -14.78 -4.38 -0.02
CA MET A 188 -15.87 -5.27 0.39
C MET A 188 -17.18 -4.94 -0.34
N LEU A 189 -17.55 -3.66 -0.51
CA LEU A 189 -18.73 -3.22 -1.25
C LEU A 189 -18.64 -3.57 -2.75
N ILE A 190 -17.48 -3.37 -3.36
CA ILE A 190 -17.19 -3.78 -4.75
C ILE A 190 -17.43 -5.28 -4.90
N GLY A 191 -17.01 -6.07 -3.91
CA GLY A 191 -17.25 -7.52 -3.87
C GLY A 191 -18.75 -7.86 -3.79
N ARG A 192 -19.49 -7.19 -2.89
CA ARG A 192 -20.94 -7.39 -2.76
C ARG A 192 -21.71 -7.10 -4.05
N ARG A 193 -21.29 -6.07 -4.77
CA ARG A 193 -21.90 -5.64 -6.05
C ARG A 193 -21.34 -6.38 -7.26
N GLN A 194 -20.37 -7.27 -7.07
CA GLN A 194 -19.75 -8.09 -8.12
C GLN A 194 -19.11 -7.27 -9.27
N PHE A 195 -18.68 -6.02 -9.00
CA PHE A 195 -18.16 -5.11 -10.01
C PHE A 195 -16.92 -5.62 -10.75
N PHE A 196 -16.13 -6.51 -10.14
CA PHE A 196 -14.98 -7.16 -10.79
C PHE A 196 -15.35 -8.54 -11.41
N VAL A 197 -16.52 -9.08 -11.14
CA VAL A 197 -16.94 -10.39 -11.66
C VAL A 197 -17.66 -10.24 -12.98
N ASP A 198 -18.63 -9.33 -13.06
CA ASP A 198 -19.33 -8.99 -14.30
C ASP A 198 -18.85 -7.63 -14.83
N LEU A 199 -17.73 -7.66 -15.52
CA LEU A 199 -17.11 -6.45 -16.07
C LEU A 199 -17.94 -5.84 -17.22
N SER A 200 -18.62 -6.69 -18.02
CA SER A 200 -19.43 -6.26 -19.16
C SER A 200 -20.70 -5.56 -18.69
N GLY A 201 -21.43 -6.14 -17.72
CA GLY A 201 -22.61 -5.54 -17.13
C GLY A 201 -22.36 -4.23 -16.40
N HIS A 202 -21.13 -4.07 -15.88
CA HIS A 202 -20.75 -2.88 -15.11
C HIS A 202 -19.85 -1.89 -15.88
N ARG A 203 -19.78 -1.98 -17.21
CA ARG A 203 -18.96 -1.08 -18.05
C ARG A 203 -19.27 0.40 -17.83
N LYS A 204 -20.56 0.75 -17.70
CA LYS A 204 -21.00 2.14 -17.44
C LYS A 204 -20.53 2.65 -16.07
N PHE A 205 -20.50 1.78 -15.05
CA PHE A 205 -19.96 2.12 -13.74
C PHE A 205 -18.46 2.45 -13.83
N TRP A 206 -17.67 1.60 -14.48
CA TRP A 206 -16.23 1.83 -14.62
C TRP A 206 -15.90 3.07 -15.46
N LEU A 207 -16.68 3.34 -16.50
CA LEU A 207 -16.53 4.58 -17.29
C LEU A 207 -16.81 5.83 -16.46
N ARG A 208 -17.91 5.84 -15.69
CA ARG A 208 -18.22 6.94 -14.76
C ARG A 208 -17.14 7.10 -13.70
N THR A 209 -16.67 6.01 -13.11
CA THR A 209 -15.56 6.02 -12.16
C THR A 209 -14.32 6.65 -12.76
N LEU A 210 -13.94 6.27 -13.97
CA LEU A 210 -12.78 6.85 -14.67
C LEU A 210 -12.94 8.36 -14.88
N LEU A 211 -14.06 8.79 -15.46
CA LEU A 211 -14.32 10.19 -15.76
C LEU A 211 -14.33 11.06 -14.48
N ILE A 212 -15.11 10.64 -13.47
CA ILE A 212 -15.18 11.37 -12.19
C ILE A 212 -13.80 11.43 -11.53
N SER A 213 -13.08 10.32 -11.52
CA SER A 213 -11.77 10.27 -10.87
C SER A 213 -10.74 11.14 -11.56
N VAL A 214 -10.73 11.22 -12.90
CA VAL A 214 -9.84 12.13 -13.64
C VAL A 214 -10.21 13.59 -13.35
N VAL A 215 -11.52 13.92 -13.39
CA VAL A 215 -12.00 15.30 -13.11
C VAL A 215 -11.67 15.72 -11.68
N CYS A 216 -11.76 14.80 -10.69
CA CYS A 216 -11.42 15.11 -9.31
C CYS A 216 -9.91 15.14 -9.08
N PHE A 217 -9.14 14.29 -9.76
CA PHE A 217 -7.70 14.18 -9.55
C PHE A 217 -6.95 15.45 -9.93
N ILE A 218 -7.30 16.06 -11.08
CA ILE A 218 -6.60 17.24 -11.60
C ILE A 218 -6.63 18.40 -10.58
N PRO A 219 -7.80 18.89 -10.12
CA PRO A 219 -7.83 19.98 -9.15
C PRO A 219 -7.20 19.60 -7.80
N LEU A 220 -7.37 18.33 -7.33
CA LEU A 220 -6.75 17.85 -6.10
C LEU A 220 -5.22 17.86 -6.20
N TYR A 221 -4.67 17.52 -7.35
CA TYR A 221 -3.23 17.54 -7.59
C TYR A 221 -2.69 18.98 -7.45
N TYR A 222 -3.23 19.92 -8.21
CA TYR A 222 -2.78 21.32 -8.15
C TYR A 222 -3.02 21.97 -6.81
N PHE A 223 -4.15 21.67 -6.15
CA PHE A 223 -4.43 22.18 -4.82
C PHE A 223 -3.44 21.64 -3.77
N THR A 224 -3.08 20.35 -3.83
CA THR A 224 -2.10 19.79 -2.91
C THR A 224 -0.72 20.40 -3.09
N GLU A 225 -0.31 20.69 -4.33
CA GLU A 225 0.97 21.35 -4.62
C GLU A 225 0.97 22.83 -4.16
N ALA A 226 -0.18 23.51 -4.19
CA ALA A 226 -0.30 24.91 -3.74
C ALA A 226 -0.45 25.07 -2.21
N LEU A 227 -0.72 24.00 -1.46
CA LEU A 227 -0.92 24.07 0.01
C LEU A 227 0.24 24.74 0.76
N PRO A 228 1.54 24.49 0.45
CA PRO A 228 2.66 25.14 1.13
C PRO A 228 2.70 26.67 0.94
N ASP A 229 2.21 27.16 -0.19
CA ASP A 229 2.15 28.58 -0.50
C ASP A 229 0.97 29.27 0.22
N LEU A 230 -0.11 28.52 0.47
CA LEU A 230 -1.32 29.01 1.14
C LEU A 230 -1.21 29.00 2.67
N PHE A 231 -0.47 28.03 3.22
CA PHE A 231 -0.34 27.83 4.67
C PHE A 231 1.11 27.77 5.10
N THR A 232 1.61 28.83 5.71
CA THR A 232 2.98 28.91 6.23
C THR A 232 3.14 28.20 7.57
N ASN A 233 2.06 28.10 8.38
CA ASN A 233 2.07 27.40 9.66
C ASN A 233 2.07 25.88 9.44
N LYS A 234 3.18 25.21 9.80
CA LYS A 234 3.35 23.77 9.67
C LYS A 234 2.32 22.94 10.42
N SER A 235 1.80 23.46 11.54
CA SER A 235 0.78 22.77 12.35
C SER A 235 -0.58 22.72 11.66
N MET A 236 -0.85 23.64 10.73
CA MET A 236 -2.04 23.65 9.87
C MET A 236 -1.78 22.92 8.55
N LEU A 237 -0.59 23.11 7.96
CA LEU A 237 -0.22 22.55 6.68
C LEU A 237 -0.16 21.01 6.70
N SER A 238 0.42 20.42 7.75
CA SER A 238 0.63 18.97 7.84
C SER A 238 -0.69 18.18 7.81
N PRO A 239 -1.71 18.49 8.63
CA PRO A 239 -3.00 17.82 8.55
C PRO A 239 -3.69 18.01 7.19
N LEU A 240 -3.71 19.22 6.64
CA LEU A 240 -4.31 19.48 5.32
C LEU A 240 -3.63 18.66 4.22
N ASN A 241 -2.30 18.64 4.23
CA ASN A 241 -1.56 17.83 3.26
C ASN A 241 -1.90 16.33 3.36
N THR A 242 -2.08 15.81 4.58
CA THR A 242 -2.50 14.40 4.80
C THR A 242 -3.91 14.15 4.23
N ILE A 243 -4.87 15.04 4.50
CA ILE A 243 -6.25 14.94 4.01
C ILE A 243 -6.28 14.94 2.48
N PHE A 244 -5.74 16.00 1.86
CA PHE A 244 -5.83 16.17 0.41
C PHE A 244 -4.96 15.19 -0.37
N SER A 245 -3.80 14.78 0.18
CA SER A 245 -3.02 13.68 -0.39
C SER A 245 -3.76 12.34 -0.35
N SER A 246 -4.58 12.09 0.70
CA SER A 246 -5.41 10.89 0.77
C SER A 246 -6.47 10.88 -0.34
N PHE A 247 -7.14 12.01 -0.58
CA PHE A 247 -8.11 12.15 -1.67
C PHE A 247 -7.46 12.05 -3.05
N ARG A 248 -6.33 12.73 -3.24
CA ARG A 248 -5.54 12.66 -4.48
C ARG A 248 -5.14 11.23 -4.81
N ASN A 249 -4.60 10.50 -3.82
CA ASN A 249 -4.19 9.11 -4.00
C ASN A 249 -5.38 8.19 -4.27
N PHE A 250 -6.53 8.42 -3.62
CA PHE A 250 -7.76 7.68 -3.88
C PHE A 250 -8.27 7.92 -5.31
N ALA A 251 -8.36 9.16 -5.74
CA ALA A 251 -8.80 9.50 -7.09
C ALA A 251 -7.89 8.86 -8.15
N PHE A 252 -6.56 8.96 -7.98
CA PHE A 252 -5.62 8.37 -8.93
C PHE A 252 -5.67 6.83 -8.91
N MET A 253 -5.84 6.21 -7.74
CA MET A 253 -6.07 4.77 -7.62
C MET A 253 -7.30 4.34 -8.44
N CYS A 254 -8.41 5.07 -8.33
CA CYS A 254 -9.62 4.78 -9.10
C CYS A 254 -9.37 4.89 -10.62
N VAL A 255 -8.57 5.88 -11.07
CA VAL A 255 -8.13 5.98 -12.47
C VAL A 255 -7.38 4.71 -12.88
N LEU A 256 -6.37 4.31 -12.11
CA LEU A 256 -5.55 3.12 -12.42
C LEU A 256 -6.39 1.84 -12.47
N VAL A 257 -7.28 1.64 -11.50
CA VAL A 257 -8.17 0.46 -11.46
C VAL A 257 -9.12 0.45 -12.65
N ALA A 258 -9.75 1.58 -12.98
CA ALA A 258 -10.66 1.67 -14.12
C ALA A 258 -9.94 1.44 -15.46
N VAL A 259 -8.76 2.05 -15.64
CA VAL A 259 -7.91 1.81 -16.83
C VAL A 259 -7.54 0.34 -16.93
N PHE A 260 -7.11 -0.29 -15.83
CA PHE A 260 -6.80 -1.72 -15.81
C PHE A 260 -8.00 -2.59 -16.21
N VAL A 261 -9.20 -2.28 -15.71
CA VAL A 261 -10.44 -2.98 -16.08
C VAL A 261 -10.71 -2.87 -17.58
N PHE A 262 -10.55 -1.68 -18.19
CA PHE A 262 -10.75 -1.51 -19.63
C PHE A 262 -9.66 -2.24 -20.45
N LEU A 263 -8.41 -2.18 -20.03
CA LEU A 263 -7.33 -2.93 -20.67
C LEU A 263 -7.56 -4.45 -20.62
N TRP A 264 -8.06 -4.94 -19.48
CA TRP A 264 -8.41 -6.36 -19.34
C TRP A 264 -9.54 -6.80 -20.26
N GLN A 265 -10.53 -5.92 -20.54
CA GLN A 265 -11.63 -6.22 -21.45
C GLN A 265 -11.21 -6.25 -22.94
N GLN A 266 -10.10 -5.62 -23.29
CA GLN A 266 -9.59 -5.65 -24.66
C GLN A 266 -8.88 -6.98 -24.95
N VAL A 267 -9.13 -7.57 -26.14
CA VAL A 267 -8.53 -8.86 -26.54
C VAL A 267 -7.02 -8.84 -26.46
N SER A 268 -6.38 -7.78 -26.95
CA SER A 268 -4.92 -7.62 -26.90
C SER A 268 -4.43 -7.41 -25.45
N GLY A 269 -5.11 -6.59 -24.66
CA GLY A 269 -4.79 -6.36 -23.26
C GLY A 269 -4.93 -7.61 -22.42
N HIS A 270 -5.99 -8.40 -22.61
CA HIS A 270 -6.19 -9.66 -21.90
C HIS A 270 -5.05 -10.65 -22.14
N LYS A 271 -4.57 -10.80 -23.38
CA LYS A 271 -3.45 -11.71 -23.70
C LYS A 271 -2.15 -11.32 -22.99
N VAL A 272 -1.81 -10.03 -22.99
CA VAL A 272 -0.59 -9.53 -22.33
C VAL A 272 -0.71 -9.63 -20.80
N LEU A 273 -1.83 -9.15 -20.24
CA LEU A 273 -2.03 -9.15 -18.78
C LEU A 273 -2.20 -10.56 -18.21
N HIS A 274 -2.65 -11.53 -19.00
CA HIS A 274 -2.75 -12.92 -18.58
C HIS A 274 -1.37 -13.50 -18.20
N GLY A 275 -0.30 -13.04 -18.83
CA GLY A 275 1.07 -13.39 -18.46
C GLY A 275 1.45 -12.99 -17.03
N LEU A 276 0.77 -11.98 -16.43
CA LEU A 276 0.99 -11.53 -15.06
C LEU A 276 0.16 -12.30 -14.01
N VAL A 277 -0.79 -13.13 -14.42
CA VAL A 277 -1.66 -13.90 -13.50
C VAL A 277 -0.87 -14.78 -12.53
N PRO A 278 0.19 -15.52 -12.95
CA PRO A 278 1.02 -16.29 -12.03
C PRO A 278 1.67 -15.42 -10.94
N TYR A 279 2.13 -14.22 -11.31
CA TYR A 279 2.72 -13.27 -10.37
C TYR A 279 1.70 -12.82 -9.30
N GLY A 280 0.48 -12.50 -9.72
CA GLY A 280 -0.60 -12.14 -8.80
C GLY A 280 -1.06 -13.30 -7.89
N LYS A 281 -1.05 -14.54 -8.37
CA LYS A 281 -1.36 -15.73 -7.54
C LYS A 281 -0.31 -16.01 -6.46
N MET A 282 0.89 -15.50 -6.61
CA MET A 282 2.01 -15.64 -5.68
C MET A 282 2.40 -14.30 -5.03
N SER A 283 1.44 -13.39 -4.85
CA SER A 283 1.68 -12.02 -4.39
C SER A 283 2.37 -11.94 -3.02
N LEU A 284 2.00 -12.79 -2.06
CA LEU A 284 2.63 -12.85 -0.74
C LEU A 284 4.06 -13.38 -0.84
N THR A 285 4.27 -14.44 -1.60
CA THR A 285 5.61 -15.00 -1.86
C THR A 285 6.51 -13.96 -2.50
N ASN A 286 6.04 -13.26 -3.53
CA ASN A 286 6.80 -12.22 -4.20
C ASN A 286 7.12 -11.05 -3.26
N TYR A 287 6.15 -10.63 -2.45
CA TYR A 287 6.32 -9.54 -1.50
C TYR A 287 7.40 -9.86 -0.45
N LEU A 288 7.33 -11.04 0.19
CA LEU A 288 8.32 -11.46 1.18
C LEU A 288 9.71 -11.67 0.56
N SER A 289 9.78 -12.29 -0.61
CA SER A 289 11.06 -12.50 -1.29
C SER A 289 11.71 -11.18 -1.73
N GLN A 290 10.92 -10.17 -2.13
CA GLN A 290 11.43 -8.82 -2.42
C GLN A 290 12.05 -8.17 -1.19
N SER A 291 11.43 -8.30 -0.03
CA SER A 291 11.98 -7.76 1.22
C SER A 291 13.30 -8.42 1.59
N ILE A 292 13.37 -9.76 1.51
CA ILE A 292 14.59 -10.53 1.84
C ILE A 292 15.71 -10.23 0.84
N ILE A 293 15.43 -10.31 -0.46
CA ILE A 293 16.44 -10.06 -1.51
C ILE A 293 16.85 -8.58 -1.50
N GLY A 294 15.89 -7.67 -1.36
CA GLY A 294 16.15 -6.24 -1.30
C GLY A 294 17.03 -5.85 -0.11
N SER A 295 16.75 -6.39 1.09
CA SER A 295 17.59 -6.12 2.25
C SER A 295 19.02 -6.67 2.07
N PHE A 296 19.18 -7.84 1.46
CA PHE A 296 20.50 -8.39 1.14
C PHE A 296 21.26 -7.51 0.11
N ILE A 297 20.58 -6.98 -0.89
CA ILE A 297 21.20 -6.11 -1.90
C ILE A 297 21.61 -4.76 -1.29
N TYR A 298 20.73 -4.15 -0.49
CA TYR A 298 20.90 -2.76 -0.07
C TYR A 298 21.55 -2.60 1.30
N PHE A 299 21.32 -3.49 2.27
CA PHE A 299 21.81 -3.30 3.63
C PHE A 299 23.26 -3.77 3.84
N GLY A 300 23.89 -3.26 4.91
CA GLY A 300 25.30 -3.46 5.18
C GLY A 300 25.73 -4.90 5.45
N TYR A 301 24.83 -5.76 5.90
CA TYR A 301 25.13 -7.19 6.09
C TYR A 301 25.21 -7.99 4.79
N GLY A 302 24.73 -7.44 3.68
CA GLY A 302 24.77 -8.05 2.35
C GLY A 302 25.74 -7.31 1.42
N LEU A 303 25.24 -6.82 0.28
CA LEU A 303 26.04 -6.13 -0.72
C LEU A 303 26.27 -4.63 -0.42
N SER A 304 25.55 -4.06 0.56
CA SER A 304 25.69 -2.65 1.02
C SER A 304 25.54 -1.59 -0.07
N LEU A 305 24.69 -1.84 -1.07
CA LEU A 305 24.55 -0.97 -2.25
C LEU A 305 23.67 0.27 -2.03
N TYR A 306 23.15 0.49 -0.83
CA TYR A 306 22.20 1.60 -0.57
C TYR A 306 22.83 2.99 -0.78
N SER A 307 24.14 3.14 -0.54
CA SER A 307 24.86 4.41 -0.72
C SER A 307 25.45 4.59 -2.12
N GLU A 308 25.60 3.51 -2.89
CA GLU A 308 26.29 3.52 -4.18
C GLU A 308 25.33 3.57 -5.37
N LEU A 309 24.16 2.91 -5.25
CA LEU A 309 23.17 2.86 -6.32
C LEU A 309 22.28 4.11 -6.32
N GLY A 310 22.38 4.88 -7.41
CA GLY A 310 21.42 5.94 -7.67
C GLY A 310 20.00 5.39 -8.03
N VAL A 311 19.02 6.29 -8.07
CA VAL A 311 17.60 5.95 -8.30
C VAL A 311 17.37 5.13 -9.58
N ALA A 312 18.05 5.49 -10.69
CA ALA A 312 17.91 4.79 -11.96
C ALA A 312 18.44 3.35 -11.90
N ALA A 313 19.60 3.14 -11.27
CA ALA A 313 20.18 1.81 -11.10
C ALA A 313 19.32 0.95 -10.16
N SER A 314 18.82 1.52 -9.06
CA SER A 314 17.88 0.84 -8.16
C SER A 314 16.57 0.44 -8.87
N PHE A 315 16.05 1.29 -9.76
CA PHE A 315 14.90 0.93 -10.60
C PHE A 315 15.23 -0.22 -11.55
N GLY A 316 16.44 -0.23 -12.14
CA GLY A 316 16.91 -1.35 -12.96
C GLY A 316 16.98 -2.66 -12.18
N VAL A 317 17.50 -2.65 -10.94
CA VAL A 317 17.49 -3.81 -10.03
C VAL A 317 16.06 -4.28 -9.78
N GLY A 318 15.12 -3.37 -9.56
CA GLY A 318 13.69 -3.68 -9.39
C GLY A 318 13.09 -4.38 -10.62
N ILE A 319 13.41 -3.91 -11.83
CA ILE A 319 12.95 -4.56 -13.09
C ILE A 319 13.54 -5.97 -13.21
N VAL A 320 14.83 -6.15 -12.99
CA VAL A 320 15.48 -7.47 -13.05
C VAL A 320 14.85 -8.43 -12.05
N LEU A 321 14.65 -7.99 -10.80
CA LEU A 321 14.00 -8.78 -9.78
C LEU A 321 12.56 -9.17 -10.17
N PHE A 322 11.79 -8.23 -10.72
CA PHE A 322 10.44 -8.51 -11.23
C PHE A 322 10.44 -9.58 -12.32
N ILE A 323 11.36 -9.51 -13.29
CA ILE A 323 11.47 -10.50 -14.39
C ILE A 323 11.83 -11.87 -13.80
N LEU A 324 12.78 -11.95 -12.90
CA LEU A 324 13.18 -13.20 -12.24
C LEU A 324 12.03 -13.81 -11.43
N GLN A 325 11.32 -12.99 -10.66
CA GLN A 325 10.16 -13.45 -9.91
C GLN A 325 9.01 -13.90 -10.82
N LEU A 326 8.76 -13.20 -11.92
CA LEU A 326 7.74 -13.60 -12.90
C LEU A 326 8.09 -14.96 -13.52
N GLY A 327 9.35 -15.17 -13.90
CA GLY A 327 9.85 -16.44 -14.39
C GLY A 327 9.70 -17.56 -13.36
N PHE A 328 10.08 -17.29 -12.10
CA PHE A 328 9.89 -18.22 -10.98
C PHE A 328 8.42 -18.58 -10.78
N CYS A 329 7.51 -17.60 -10.81
CA CYS A 329 6.08 -17.84 -10.64
C CYS A 329 5.52 -18.75 -11.74
N HIS A 330 5.91 -18.54 -13.00
CA HIS A 330 5.50 -19.41 -14.10
C HIS A 330 6.03 -20.82 -13.95
N TRP A 331 7.30 -20.97 -13.56
CA TRP A 331 7.91 -22.28 -13.32
C TRP A 331 7.25 -23.01 -12.15
N TRP A 332 7.08 -22.33 -11.00
CA TRP A 332 6.50 -22.92 -9.78
C TRP A 332 5.07 -23.40 -9.99
N LEU A 333 4.23 -22.57 -10.61
CA LEU A 333 2.81 -22.87 -10.80
C LEU A 333 2.53 -23.92 -11.87
N LYS A 334 3.55 -24.41 -12.61
CA LYS A 334 3.38 -25.62 -13.45
C LYS A 334 3.07 -26.85 -12.60
N ASN A 335 3.70 -26.97 -11.44
CA ASN A 335 3.60 -28.16 -10.55
C ASN A 335 2.83 -27.88 -9.25
N HIS A 336 2.50 -26.62 -8.96
CA HIS A 336 1.86 -26.22 -7.71
C HIS A 336 0.64 -25.33 -7.97
N LYS A 337 -0.40 -25.47 -7.13
CA LYS A 337 -1.63 -24.67 -7.28
C LYS A 337 -1.50 -23.23 -6.75
N GLN A 338 -0.53 -22.96 -5.89
CA GLN A 338 -0.33 -21.70 -5.18
C GLN A 338 1.14 -21.54 -4.78
N GLY A 339 1.56 -20.31 -4.44
CA GLY A 339 2.91 -20.03 -3.97
C GLY A 339 3.23 -20.69 -2.62
N PRO A 340 4.51 -20.82 -2.25
CA PRO A 340 4.92 -21.47 -1.02
C PRO A 340 4.37 -20.78 0.24
N PHE A 341 4.47 -19.46 0.33
CA PHE A 341 3.95 -18.72 1.51
C PHE A 341 2.42 -18.65 1.52
N GLU A 342 1.76 -18.54 0.37
CA GLU A 342 0.30 -18.64 0.26
C GLU A 342 -0.18 -20.03 0.71
N GLY A 343 0.56 -21.07 0.33
CA GLY A 343 0.28 -22.45 0.72
C GLY A 343 0.41 -22.67 2.23
N ALA A 344 1.50 -22.20 2.82
CA ALA A 344 1.72 -22.26 4.26
C ALA A 344 0.64 -21.49 5.03
N TRP A 345 0.37 -20.25 4.63
CA TRP A 345 -0.68 -19.42 5.24
C TRP A 345 -2.07 -20.07 5.14
N ARG A 346 -2.39 -20.62 3.98
CA ARG A 346 -3.66 -21.34 3.79
C ARG A 346 -3.74 -22.56 4.67
N LYS A 347 -2.71 -23.41 4.74
CA LYS A 347 -2.66 -24.58 5.62
C LYS A 347 -2.86 -24.15 7.09
N ALA A 348 -2.08 -23.16 7.57
CA ALA A 348 -2.19 -22.64 8.92
C ALA A 348 -3.58 -22.07 9.24
N THR A 349 -4.27 -21.48 8.25
CA THR A 349 -5.64 -20.98 8.41
C THR A 349 -6.64 -22.12 8.71
N TRP A 350 -6.39 -23.34 8.24
CA TRP A 350 -7.33 -24.46 8.33
C TRP A 350 -6.93 -25.54 9.36
N ILE A 351 -5.86 -25.34 10.14
CA ILE A 351 -5.41 -26.30 11.16
C ILE A 351 -6.46 -26.48 12.28
N CYS A 352 -7.26 -25.44 12.58
CA CYS A 352 -8.26 -25.47 13.65
C CYS A 352 -9.70 -25.63 13.12
N SER A 353 -9.91 -26.42 12.09
CA SER A 353 -11.25 -26.63 11.48
C SER A 353 -11.77 -28.03 11.67
#